data_4792fdf5c901fedc5a8b47246cd1c44d
#
_entry.id   4792fdf5c901fedc5a8b47246cd1c44d
#
_cell.length_a   1.000
_cell.length_b   1.000
_cell.length_c   1.000
_cell.angle_alpha   90.00
_cell.angle_beta   90.00
_cell.angle_gamma   90.00
#
_symmetry.space_group_name_H-M   'P 1'
#
loop_
_entity.id
_entity.type
_entity.pdbx_description
1 polymer ?
#
loop_
_entity_poly.entity_id
_entity_poly.type
_entity_poly.pdbx_seq_one_letter_code
_entity_poly.pdbx_strand_id
1 'polypeptide(L)'
;MIWALVGDSPSTGRVFTRPLDNNEVGFFYDAIFNGVADIAEHYLVQTTRGSSFELSNVARTWVALKQIFPLLGAITRETDYETTGASFTVAEADLGVIRPGLEVDLLTANSEAEVHKFVEQLISGPRQLSPDLLSRVYIFSREDNPGLHHVVIHIAHSIIDGMGILTLVRTFFDILSLPPTTHVPDLEARLALCVGSENLNPNRNLSPARRRWMWAIGRVIHRIRDAKIQVEKP
;
A
#
# COMPACT_ATOMS: atom_id res chain seq x y z
N MET A 1 -0.70 6.83 18.28
CA MET A 1 -2.13 6.65 17.93
C MET A 1 -2.45 5.17 18.08
N ILE A 2 -3.60 4.83 18.63
CA ILE A 2 -3.99 3.46 18.98
C ILE A 2 -5.23 3.11 18.18
N TRP A 3 -5.33 1.88 17.73
CA TRP A 3 -6.53 1.34 17.11
C TRP A 3 -7.67 1.24 18.12
N ALA A 4 -8.86 1.65 17.75
CA ALA A 4 -10.07 1.56 18.56
C ALA A 4 -11.09 0.65 17.86
N LEU A 5 -11.70 -0.25 18.61
CA LEU A 5 -12.85 -1.04 18.16
C LEU A 5 -14.07 -0.12 18.13
N VAL A 6 -14.68 0.07 16.96
CA VAL A 6 -15.82 0.98 16.75
C VAL A 6 -17.10 0.25 16.35
N GLY A 7 -17.03 -1.02 16.02
CA GLY A 7 -18.17 -1.84 15.66
C GLY A 7 -17.86 -3.33 15.75
N ASP A 8 -18.90 -4.11 16.01
CA ASP A 8 -18.87 -5.56 15.94
C ASP A 8 -20.26 -6.05 15.52
N SER A 9 -20.36 -6.69 14.37
CA SER A 9 -21.62 -7.19 13.85
C SER A 9 -21.42 -8.49 13.06
N PRO A 10 -22.48 -9.32 12.93
CA PRO A 10 -22.38 -10.57 12.16
C PRO A 10 -21.98 -10.36 10.67
N SER A 11 -22.29 -9.19 10.10
CA SER A 11 -22.03 -8.89 8.69
C SER A 11 -20.63 -8.32 8.41
N THR A 12 -20.10 -7.53 9.33
CA THR A 12 -18.79 -6.85 9.17
C THR A 12 -17.68 -7.48 10.00
N GLY A 13 -18.03 -8.34 10.98
CA GLY A 13 -17.10 -8.70 12.03
C GLY A 13 -16.72 -7.48 12.86
N ARG A 14 -15.56 -7.54 13.50
CA ARG A 14 -14.99 -6.41 14.23
C ARG A 14 -14.51 -5.34 13.28
N VAL A 15 -14.81 -4.09 13.62
CA VAL A 15 -14.38 -2.91 12.85
C VAL A 15 -13.49 -2.04 13.73
N PHE A 16 -12.29 -1.81 13.27
CA PHE A 16 -11.29 -0.99 13.97
C PHE A 16 -11.02 0.30 13.19
N THR A 17 -10.77 1.38 13.93
CA THR A 17 -10.36 2.66 13.34
C THR A 17 -9.14 3.23 14.07
N ARG A 18 -8.33 3.97 13.34
CA ARG A 18 -7.18 4.74 13.84
C ARG A 18 -7.01 6.03 13.04
N PRO A 19 -6.85 7.19 13.69
CA PRO A 19 -6.43 8.40 12.96
C PRO A 19 -5.11 8.18 12.21
N LEU A 20 -4.98 8.79 11.03
CA LEU A 20 -3.71 8.87 10.32
C LEU A 20 -2.74 9.77 11.10
N ASP A 21 -1.45 9.46 11.06
CA ASP A 21 -0.43 10.41 11.53
C ASP A 21 -0.15 11.49 10.45
N ASN A 22 0.67 12.50 10.78
CA ASN A 22 0.92 13.61 9.87
C ASN A 22 1.57 13.19 8.56
N ASN A 23 2.44 12.17 8.56
CA ASN A 23 3.06 11.67 7.33
C ASN A 23 2.03 10.90 6.49
N GLU A 24 1.23 10.04 7.13
CA GLU A 24 0.16 9.28 6.47
C GLU A 24 -0.88 10.24 5.88
N VAL A 25 -1.26 11.30 6.60
CA VAL A 25 -2.14 12.38 6.11
C VAL A 25 -1.52 13.10 4.92
N GLY A 26 -0.21 13.40 4.97
CA GLY A 26 0.50 14.00 3.86
C GLY A 26 0.40 13.15 2.59
N PHE A 27 0.74 11.87 2.65
CA PHE A 27 0.60 10.95 1.52
C PHE A 27 -0.84 10.79 1.04
N PHE A 28 -1.80 10.76 1.96
CA PHE A 28 -3.22 10.66 1.61
C PHE A 28 -3.68 11.85 0.77
N TYR A 29 -3.37 13.08 1.18
CA TYR A 29 -3.75 14.27 0.44
C TYR A 29 -2.94 14.46 -0.85
N ASP A 30 -1.64 14.14 -0.87
CA ASP A 30 -0.84 14.17 -2.09
C ASP A 30 -1.42 13.20 -3.15
N ALA A 31 -1.90 12.03 -2.72
CA ALA A 31 -2.53 11.08 -3.61
C ALA A 31 -3.88 11.59 -4.17
N ILE A 32 -4.70 12.25 -3.35
CA ILE A 32 -6.02 12.75 -3.77
C ILE A 32 -5.91 13.99 -4.64
N PHE A 33 -5.08 14.96 -4.24
CA PHE A 33 -5.04 16.26 -4.92
C PHE A 33 -4.06 16.30 -6.08
N ASN A 34 -2.95 15.56 -5.99
CA ASN A 34 -1.86 15.65 -6.95
C ASN A 34 -1.72 14.37 -7.81
N GLY A 35 -2.42 13.27 -7.44
CA GLY A 35 -2.32 11.98 -8.12
C GLY A 35 -0.95 11.31 -7.97
N VAL A 36 -0.13 11.78 -7.05
CA VAL A 36 1.21 11.26 -6.73
C VAL A 36 1.17 10.55 -5.38
N ALA A 37 2.28 9.97 -4.93
CA ALA A 37 2.37 9.27 -3.66
C ALA A 37 1.71 7.87 -3.63
N ASP A 38 1.42 7.26 -4.77
CA ASP A 38 1.15 5.82 -4.83
C ASP A 38 2.43 5.09 -5.29
N ILE A 39 2.63 3.87 -4.82
CA ILE A 39 3.79 3.03 -5.15
C ILE A 39 3.34 1.97 -6.15
N ALA A 40 4.06 1.82 -7.26
CA ALA A 40 3.88 0.72 -8.20
C ALA A 40 5.19 -0.09 -8.28
N GLU A 41 5.15 -1.33 -7.82
CA GLU A 41 6.25 -2.27 -7.92
C GLU A 41 5.99 -3.27 -9.04
N HIS A 42 6.97 -3.47 -9.90
CA HIS A 42 6.86 -4.33 -11.07
C HIS A 42 7.93 -5.43 -11.06
N TYR A 43 7.49 -6.66 -11.18
CA TYR A 43 8.33 -7.86 -11.18
C TYR A 43 8.08 -8.70 -12.42
N LEU A 44 9.15 -9.15 -13.05
CA LEU A 44 9.12 -10.16 -14.10
C LEU A 44 9.36 -11.53 -13.47
N VAL A 45 8.45 -12.47 -13.69
CA VAL A 45 8.46 -13.79 -13.06
C VAL A 45 8.31 -14.87 -14.11
N GLN A 46 9.23 -15.81 -14.11
CA GLN A 46 9.12 -17.02 -14.91
C GLN A 46 8.63 -18.17 -14.03
N THR A 47 7.57 -18.87 -14.46
CA THR A 47 7.06 -20.04 -13.75
C THR A 47 7.11 -21.29 -14.62
N THR A 48 7.44 -22.39 -13.98
CA THR A 48 7.33 -23.72 -14.59
C THR A 48 6.00 -24.41 -14.26
N ARG A 49 5.21 -23.82 -13.35
CA ARG A 49 3.91 -24.34 -12.93
C ARG A 49 2.81 -23.44 -13.50
N GLY A 50 2.07 -23.91 -14.50
CA GLY A 50 1.02 -23.13 -15.18
C GLY A 50 -0.08 -22.62 -14.26
N SER A 51 -0.38 -23.30 -13.14
CA SER A 51 -1.43 -22.91 -12.20
C SER A 51 -1.03 -21.81 -11.18
N SER A 52 0.23 -21.39 -11.14
CA SER A 52 0.70 -20.43 -10.11
C SER A 52 -0.06 -19.11 -10.18
N PHE A 53 -0.36 -18.61 -11.38
CA PHE A 53 -1.04 -17.35 -11.62
C PHE A 53 -2.52 -17.50 -12.04
N GLU A 54 -3.15 -18.62 -11.74
CA GLU A 54 -4.60 -18.73 -11.85
C GLU A 54 -5.31 -17.83 -10.85
N LEU A 55 -6.48 -17.30 -11.21
CA LEU A 55 -7.23 -16.37 -10.39
C LEU A 55 -7.46 -16.89 -8.97
N SER A 56 -7.81 -18.18 -8.84
CA SER A 56 -8.05 -18.82 -7.55
C SER A 56 -6.84 -18.77 -6.63
N ASN A 57 -5.63 -19.00 -7.19
CA ASN A 57 -4.39 -18.99 -6.43
C ASN A 57 -3.95 -17.58 -6.07
N VAL A 58 -4.06 -16.62 -7.01
CA VAL A 58 -3.76 -15.21 -6.77
C VAL A 58 -4.73 -14.61 -5.76
N ALA A 59 -6.03 -14.89 -5.90
CA ALA A 59 -7.06 -14.45 -4.96
C ALA A 59 -6.82 -14.97 -3.54
N ARG A 60 -6.55 -16.25 -3.40
CA ARG A 60 -6.18 -16.87 -2.12
C ARG A 60 -4.94 -16.20 -1.51
N THR A 61 -3.94 -15.94 -2.33
CA THR A 61 -2.70 -15.28 -1.91
C THR A 61 -2.97 -13.86 -1.43
N TRP A 62 -3.80 -13.11 -2.16
CA TRP A 62 -4.15 -11.74 -1.79
C TRP A 62 -4.97 -11.67 -0.49
N VAL A 63 -5.92 -12.59 -0.28
CA VAL A 63 -6.63 -12.74 0.99
C VAL A 63 -5.66 -13.03 2.14
N ALA A 64 -4.74 -13.99 1.96
CA ALA A 64 -3.75 -14.29 2.98
C ALA A 64 -2.84 -13.10 3.30
N LEU A 65 -2.46 -12.30 2.28
CA LEU A 65 -1.72 -11.07 2.48
C LEU A 65 -2.51 -10.04 3.29
N LYS A 66 -3.80 -9.80 2.99
CA LYS A 66 -4.65 -8.90 3.76
C LYS A 66 -4.78 -9.35 5.21
N GLN A 67 -4.84 -10.66 5.44
CA GLN A 67 -4.83 -11.20 6.79
C GLN A 67 -3.51 -10.95 7.54
N ILE A 68 -2.36 -10.97 6.86
CA ILE A 68 -1.04 -10.69 7.45
C ILE A 68 -0.82 -9.16 7.58
N PHE A 69 -1.16 -8.41 6.55
CA PHE A 69 -1.00 -6.95 6.43
C PHE A 69 -2.37 -6.27 6.34
N PRO A 70 -3.07 -6.06 7.46
CA PRO A 70 -4.48 -5.66 7.45
C PRO A 70 -4.73 -4.29 6.81
N LEU A 71 -3.72 -3.42 6.70
CA LEU A 71 -3.86 -2.15 5.99
C LEU A 71 -4.11 -2.30 4.49
N LEU A 72 -3.82 -3.45 3.88
CA LEU A 72 -4.17 -3.72 2.48
C LEU A 72 -5.70 -3.77 2.25
N GLY A 73 -6.47 -4.14 3.27
CA GLY A 73 -7.94 -4.13 3.24
C GLY A 73 -8.54 -2.91 3.92
N ALA A 74 -7.73 -1.94 4.33
CA ALA A 74 -8.21 -0.71 4.96
C ALA A 74 -8.89 0.20 3.94
N ILE A 75 -9.79 1.03 4.46
CA ILE A 75 -10.33 2.20 3.77
C ILE A 75 -9.92 3.46 4.55
N THR A 76 -9.87 4.59 3.86
CA THR A 76 -9.60 5.88 4.49
C THR A 76 -10.86 6.73 4.49
N ARG A 77 -11.13 7.41 5.60
CA ARG A 77 -12.23 8.35 5.74
C ARG A 77 -11.70 9.68 6.26
N GLU A 78 -12.10 10.76 5.61
CA GLU A 78 -11.84 12.10 6.15
C GLU A 78 -12.62 12.28 7.45
N THR A 79 -11.96 12.82 8.44
CA THR A 79 -12.59 13.31 9.67
C THR A 79 -12.89 14.77 9.45
N ASP A 80 -13.97 15.26 9.99
CA ASP A 80 -14.56 16.59 9.83
C ASP A 80 -13.71 17.69 9.15
N TYR A 81 -14.34 18.47 8.28
CA TYR A 81 -13.77 19.54 7.45
C TYR A 81 -12.92 20.58 8.21
N GLU A 82 -13.10 20.68 9.54
CA GLU A 82 -12.38 21.65 10.37
C GLU A 82 -10.99 21.18 10.84
N THR A 83 -10.69 19.89 10.77
CA THR A 83 -9.49 19.31 11.40
C THR A 83 -8.43 18.80 10.44
N THR A 84 -8.63 18.87 9.11
CA THR A 84 -7.70 18.34 8.07
C THR A 84 -7.13 16.96 8.41
N GLY A 85 -7.95 16.10 9.00
CA GLY A 85 -7.57 14.78 9.44
C GLY A 85 -8.27 13.69 8.64
N ALA A 86 -7.70 12.50 8.65
CA ALA A 86 -8.30 11.29 8.11
C ALA A 86 -8.05 10.11 9.05
N SER A 87 -8.83 9.05 8.90
CA SER A 87 -8.68 7.83 9.68
C SER A 87 -8.68 6.61 8.77
N PHE A 88 -7.88 5.61 9.13
CA PHE A 88 -8.04 4.26 8.60
C PHE A 88 -9.19 3.55 9.30
N THR A 89 -9.93 2.77 8.53
CA THR A 89 -10.92 1.83 9.02
C THR A 89 -10.62 0.44 8.43
N VAL A 90 -10.60 -0.58 9.27
CA VAL A 90 -10.40 -1.98 8.89
C VAL A 90 -11.58 -2.78 9.40
N ALA A 91 -12.35 -3.38 8.50
CA ALA A 91 -13.39 -4.34 8.82
C ALA A 91 -12.84 -5.77 8.65
N GLU A 92 -12.99 -6.60 9.67
CA GLU A 92 -12.46 -7.96 9.69
C GLU A 92 -12.98 -8.81 8.52
N ALA A 93 -14.25 -8.67 8.17
CA ALA A 93 -14.86 -9.37 7.04
C ALA A 93 -14.19 -9.06 5.71
N ASP A 94 -13.73 -7.82 5.48
CA ASP A 94 -13.11 -7.38 4.23
C ASP A 94 -11.72 -8.00 4.02
N LEU A 95 -11.08 -8.47 5.11
CA LEU A 95 -9.78 -9.15 5.03
C LEU A 95 -9.90 -10.59 4.52
N GLY A 96 -11.08 -11.20 4.63
CA GLY A 96 -11.34 -12.58 4.22
C GLY A 96 -11.79 -12.75 2.77
N VAL A 97 -12.03 -11.67 2.05
CA VAL A 97 -12.59 -11.68 0.69
C VAL A 97 -11.76 -10.81 -0.24
N ILE A 98 -11.84 -11.05 -1.55
CA ILE A 98 -11.37 -10.11 -2.57
C ILE A 98 -12.58 -9.43 -3.24
N ARG A 99 -12.34 -8.25 -3.80
CA ARG A 99 -13.25 -7.56 -4.72
C ARG A 99 -12.74 -7.80 -6.13
N PRO A 100 -13.32 -8.79 -6.90
CA PRO A 100 -12.83 -9.14 -8.24
C PRO A 100 -12.90 -7.92 -9.17
N GLY A 101 -11.88 -7.76 -10.03
CA GLY A 101 -11.78 -6.61 -10.93
C GLY A 101 -11.46 -5.28 -10.25
N LEU A 102 -11.31 -5.27 -8.91
CA LEU A 102 -10.89 -4.10 -8.15
C LEU A 102 -9.55 -4.33 -7.45
N GLU A 103 -9.41 -5.42 -6.70
CA GLU A 103 -8.18 -5.71 -5.95
C GLU A 103 -7.21 -6.61 -6.73
N VAL A 104 -7.74 -7.51 -7.56
CA VAL A 104 -6.95 -8.48 -8.34
C VAL A 104 -7.43 -8.47 -9.78
N ASP A 105 -6.52 -8.17 -10.71
CA ASP A 105 -6.76 -8.23 -12.15
C ASP A 105 -5.79 -9.22 -12.81
N LEU A 106 -6.34 -10.14 -13.60
CA LEU A 106 -5.56 -11.00 -14.50
C LEU A 106 -5.73 -10.48 -15.93
N LEU A 107 -4.61 -10.14 -16.53
CA LEU A 107 -4.53 -9.49 -17.83
C LEU A 107 -3.61 -10.29 -18.77
N THR A 108 -3.71 -10.06 -20.05
CA THR A 108 -2.77 -10.56 -21.05
C THR A 108 -2.01 -9.39 -21.67
N ALA A 109 -0.78 -9.64 -22.09
CA ALA A 109 0.03 -8.68 -22.84
C ALA A 109 0.78 -9.38 -23.96
N ASN A 110 0.78 -8.75 -25.15
CA ASN A 110 1.45 -9.27 -26.33
C ASN A 110 2.98 -9.03 -26.29
N SER A 111 3.44 -8.11 -25.45
CA SER A 111 4.84 -7.75 -25.34
C SER A 111 5.17 -7.14 -23.98
N GLU A 112 6.46 -7.11 -23.65
CA GLU A 112 6.97 -6.41 -22.47
C GLU A 112 6.73 -4.91 -22.52
N ALA A 113 6.83 -4.31 -23.72
CA ALA A 113 6.58 -2.88 -23.93
C ALA A 113 5.14 -2.49 -23.58
N GLU A 114 4.17 -3.37 -23.79
CA GLU A 114 2.77 -3.15 -23.42
C GLU A 114 2.61 -3.07 -21.90
N VAL A 115 3.27 -3.97 -21.17
CA VAL A 115 3.27 -3.93 -19.69
C VAL A 115 3.98 -2.69 -19.15
N HIS A 116 5.12 -2.32 -19.73
CA HIS A 116 5.82 -1.09 -19.33
C HIS A 116 4.96 0.15 -19.54
N LYS A 117 4.26 0.24 -20.66
CA LYS A 117 3.31 1.33 -20.93
C LYS A 117 2.18 1.36 -19.90
N PHE A 118 1.67 0.21 -19.49
CA PHE A 118 0.67 0.12 -18.43
C PHE A 118 1.22 0.64 -17.09
N VAL A 119 2.42 0.24 -16.69
CA VAL A 119 3.07 0.71 -15.45
C VAL A 119 3.30 2.23 -15.52
N GLU A 120 3.74 2.76 -16.66
CA GLU A 120 3.89 4.20 -16.88
C GLU A 120 2.55 4.92 -16.72
N GLN A 121 1.46 4.36 -17.23
CA GLN A 121 0.11 4.91 -17.07
C GLN A 121 -0.38 4.86 -15.63
N LEU A 122 -0.02 3.83 -14.84
CA LEU A 122 -0.33 3.77 -13.42
C LEU A 122 0.34 4.91 -12.64
N ILE A 123 1.58 5.25 -13.00
CA ILE A 123 2.38 6.25 -12.29
C ILE A 123 2.05 7.68 -12.75
N SER A 124 1.82 7.86 -14.06
CA SER A 124 1.71 9.19 -14.69
C SER A 124 0.28 9.54 -15.12
N GLY A 125 -0.62 8.58 -15.14
CA GLY A 125 -2.02 8.72 -15.56
C GLY A 125 -2.98 9.03 -14.41
N PRO A 126 -4.29 8.94 -14.68
CA PRO A 126 -5.29 9.08 -13.64
C PRO A 126 -5.13 8.02 -12.54
N ARG A 127 -5.23 8.44 -11.31
CA ARG A 127 -5.09 7.57 -10.13
C ARG A 127 -6.08 6.40 -10.18
N GLN A 128 -5.58 5.18 -10.01
CA GLN A 128 -6.37 3.95 -10.02
C GLN A 128 -6.76 3.48 -8.61
N LEU A 129 -6.13 4.04 -7.56
CA LEU A 129 -6.51 3.80 -6.18
C LEU A 129 -7.51 4.87 -5.71
N SER A 130 -8.20 4.60 -4.63
CA SER A 130 -9.18 5.49 -4.03
C SER A 130 -9.16 5.37 -2.51
N PRO A 131 -9.84 6.25 -1.75
CA PRO A 131 -9.99 6.08 -0.31
C PRO A 131 -10.60 4.73 0.12
N ASP A 132 -11.38 4.10 -0.75
CA ASP A 132 -11.99 2.79 -0.52
C ASP A 132 -11.16 1.61 -1.05
N LEU A 133 -10.07 1.89 -1.76
CA LEU A 133 -9.23 0.88 -2.41
C LEU A 133 -7.76 1.33 -2.35
N LEU A 134 -7.05 0.91 -1.31
CA LEU A 134 -5.67 1.35 -1.05
C LEU A 134 -4.60 0.44 -1.65
N SER A 135 -5.00 -0.71 -2.22
CA SER A 135 -4.05 -1.67 -2.80
C SER A 135 -4.67 -2.50 -3.90
N ARG A 136 -3.88 -2.82 -4.94
CA ARG A 136 -4.24 -3.67 -6.08
C ARG A 136 -3.05 -4.50 -6.52
N VAL A 137 -3.34 -5.64 -7.16
CA VAL A 137 -2.36 -6.44 -7.89
C VAL A 137 -2.85 -6.73 -9.30
N TYR A 138 -1.97 -6.53 -10.27
CA TYR A 138 -2.20 -6.87 -11.67
C TYR A 138 -1.21 -7.96 -12.06
N ILE A 139 -1.71 -9.01 -12.68
CA ILE A 139 -0.91 -10.11 -13.21
C ILE A 139 -1.09 -10.11 -14.72
N PHE A 140 0.00 -9.92 -15.45
CA PHE A 140 0.00 -10.05 -16.91
C PHE A 140 0.63 -11.38 -17.30
N SER A 141 -0.11 -12.15 -18.09
CA SER A 141 0.44 -13.33 -18.78
C SER A 141 0.92 -12.90 -20.16
N ARG A 142 2.14 -13.29 -20.54
CA ARG A 142 2.74 -12.95 -21.83
C ARG A 142 2.28 -13.94 -22.89
N GLU A 143 1.66 -13.43 -23.97
CA GLU A 143 1.24 -14.27 -25.11
C GLU A 143 2.42 -14.68 -26.00
N ASP A 144 3.41 -13.78 -26.15
CA ASP A 144 4.63 -14.01 -26.92
C ASP A 144 5.64 -14.90 -26.20
N ASN A 145 5.53 -15.10 -24.89
CA ASN A 145 6.42 -15.93 -24.09
C ASN A 145 5.65 -16.67 -22.99
N PRO A 146 5.01 -17.82 -23.31
CA PRO A 146 4.25 -18.59 -22.36
C PRO A 146 5.10 -19.01 -21.13
N GLY A 147 4.54 -18.82 -19.94
CA GLY A 147 5.20 -19.06 -18.67
C GLY A 147 5.94 -17.83 -18.09
N LEU A 148 6.01 -16.73 -18.85
CA LEU A 148 6.49 -15.46 -18.36
C LEU A 148 5.31 -14.59 -17.92
N HIS A 149 5.41 -14.05 -16.71
CA HIS A 149 4.37 -13.23 -16.11
C HIS A 149 4.97 -11.93 -15.56
N HIS A 150 4.20 -10.86 -15.62
CA HIS A 150 4.54 -9.65 -14.90
C HIS A 150 3.56 -9.47 -13.75
N VAL A 151 4.09 -9.19 -12.57
CA VAL A 151 3.34 -8.87 -11.36
C VAL A 151 3.53 -7.41 -11.07
N VAL A 152 2.45 -6.65 -11.05
CA VAL A 152 2.45 -5.23 -10.69
C VAL A 152 1.62 -5.06 -9.43
N ILE A 153 2.26 -4.63 -8.35
CA ILE A 153 1.61 -4.35 -7.07
C ILE A 153 1.53 -2.83 -6.91
N HIS A 154 0.31 -2.31 -6.82
CA HIS A 154 0.02 -0.88 -6.73
C HIS A 154 -0.62 -0.57 -5.39
N ILE A 155 0.04 0.27 -4.57
CA ILE A 155 -0.32 0.51 -3.18
C ILE A 155 -0.21 1.99 -2.84
N ALA A 156 -1.17 2.50 -2.07
CA ALA A 156 -1.12 3.84 -1.52
C ALA A 156 0.03 3.98 -0.51
N HIS A 157 0.87 4.99 -0.66
CA HIS A 157 2.04 5.20 0.22
C HIS A 157 1.65 5.51 1.68
N SER A 158 0.40 5.92 1.90
CA SER A 158 -0.14 6.12 3.25
C SER A 158 -0.18 4.86 4.11
N ILE A 159 -0.20 3.66 3.50
CA ILE A 159 -0.29 2.38 4.22
C ILE A 159 1.01 1.58 4.24
N ILE A 160 2.04 1.99 3.49
CA ILE A 160 3.29 1.24 3.37
C ILE A 160 4.45 2.17 3.01
N ASP A 161 5.65 1.85 3.49
CA ASP A 161 6.90 2.49 3.09
C ASP A 161 7.75 1.59 2.18
N GLY A 162 8.89 2.11 1.72
CA GLY A 162 9.77 1.39 0.79
C GLY A 162 10.33 0.07 1.35
N MET A 163 10.52 -0.07 2.67
CA MET A 163 10.95 -1.34 3.27
C MET A 163 9.78 -2.29 3.47
N GLY A 164 8.63 -1.76 3.82
CA GLY A 164 7.41 -2.52 3.99
C GLY A 164 6.96 -3.19 2.69
N ILE A 165 7.07 -2.49 1.55
CA ILE A 165 6.65 -3.07 0.25
C ILE A 165 7.55 -4.24 -0.17
N LEU A 166 8.85 -4.18 0.09
CA LEU A 166 9.76 -5.31 -0.20
C LEU A 166 9.39 -6.55 0.63
N THR A 167 9.04 -6.36 1.90
CA THR A 167 8.57 -7.43 2.78
C THR A 167 7.25 -8.01 2.27
N LEU A 168 6.32 -7.15 1.87
CA LEU A 168 5.03 -7.55 1.32
C LEU A 168 5.18 -8.36 0.03
N VAL A 169 5.98 -7.88 -0.92
CA VAL A 169 6.25 -8.57 -2.19
C VAL A 169 6.88 -9.93 -1.97
N ARG A 170 7.88 -10.03 -1.09
CA ARG A 170 8.46 -11.31 -0.72
C ARG A 170 7.40 -12.26 -0.16
N THR A 171 6.59 -11.79 0.79
CA THR A 171 5.51 -12.58 1.39
C THR A 171 4.48 -13.00 0.34
N PHE A 172 4.16 -12.13 -0.63
CA PHE A 172 3.28 -12.47 -1.75
C PHE A 172 3.80 -13.68 -2.53
N PHE A 173 5.06 -13.67 -2.95
CA PHE A 173 5.64 -14.77 -3.71
C PHE A 173 5.82 -16.05 -2.88
N ASP A 174 6.14 -15.92 -1.59
CA ASP A 174 6.22 -17.05 -0.67
C ASP A 174 4.86 -17.76 -0.56
N ILE A 175 3.77 -17.02 -0.36
CA ILE A 175 2.39 -17.57 -0.27
C ILE A 175 1.89 -18.08 -1.62
N LEU A 176 2.22 -17.40 -2.71
CA LEU A 176 1.84 -17.81 -4.06
C LEU A 176 2.44 -19.18 -4.41
N SER A 177 3.68 -19.40 -3.97
CA SER A 177 4.43 -20.64 -4.22
C SER A 177 3.99 -21.78 -3.32
N LEU A 178 3.70 -21.49 -2.05
CA LEU A 178 3.31 -22.47 -1.03
C LEU A 178 2.20 -21.91 -0.15
N PRO A 179 1.07 -22.61 -0.01
CA PRO A 179 0.01 -22.14 0.90
C PRO A 179 0.56 -21.93 2.31
N PRO A 180 0.18 -20.83 2.98
CA PRO A 180 0.62 -20.60 4.34
C PRO A 180 0.07 -21.69 5.26
N THR A 181 0.95 -22.30 6.02
CA THR A 181 0.61 -23.30 7.04
C THR A 181 0.54 -22.69 8.44
N THR A 182 0.91 -21.42 8.56
CA THR A 182 1.06 -20.72 9.83
C THR A 182 -0.28 -20.12 10.27
N HIS A 183 -0.59 -20.28 11.54
CA HIS A 183 -1.72 -19.60 12.17
C HIS A 183 -1.53 -18.07 12.08
N VAL A 184 -2.49 -17.38 11.49
CA VAL A 184 -2.49 -15.91 11.46
C VAL A 184 -2.93 -15.40 12.85
N PRO A 185 -2.16 -14.54 13.52
CA PRO A 185 -2.54 -13.98 14.82
C PRO A 185 -3.88 -13.22 14.74
N ASP A 186 -4.50 -13.01 15.88
CA ASP A 186 -5.73 -12.22 15.97
C ASP A 186 -5.57 -10.83 15.34
N LEU A 187 -6.66 -10.28 14.78
CA LEU A 187 -6.64 -9.01 14.06
C LEU A 187 -6.15 -7.86 14.95
N GLU A 188 -6.59 -7.80 16.19
CA GLU A 188 -6.18 -6.75 17.14
C GLU A 188 -4.67 -6.77 17.38
N ALA A 189 -4.08 -7.96 17.54
CA ALA A 189 -2.63 -8.12 17.71
C ALA A 189 -1.85 -7.66 16.46
N ARG A 190 -2.39 -7.90 15.25
CA ARG A 190 -1.76 -7.46 13.99
C ARG A 190 -1.90 -5.95 13.83
N LEU A 191 -3.06 -5.37 14.12
CA LEU A 191 -3.28 -3.93 14.08
C LEU A 191 -2.41 -3.19 15.09
N ALA A 192 -2.12 -3.79 16.24
CA ALA A 192 -1.19 -3.21 17.22
C ALA A 192 0.23 -3.01 16.67
N LEU A 193 0.62 -3.78 15.62
CA LEU A 193 1.89 -3.61 14.90
C LEU A 193 1.81 -2.53 13.81
N CYS A 194 0.60 -2.18 13.35
CA CYS A 194 0.37 -1.13 12.35
C CYS A 194 0.38 0.25 13.04
N VAL A 195 1.52 0.65 13.55
CA VAL A 195 1.72 1.95 14.20
C VAL A 195 2.03 3.01 13.16
N GLY A 196 1.61 4.26 13.42
CA GLY A 196 1.95 5.37 12.55
C GLY A 196 3.46 5.62 12.48
N SER A 197 3.94 6.09 11.35
CA SER A 197 5.37 6.33 11.08
C SER A 197 6.02 7.29 12.07
N GLU A 198 5.28 8.24 12.60
CA GLU A 198 5.76 9.15 13.65
C GLU A 198 6.14 8.42 14.94
N ASN A 199 5.50 7.29 15.25
CA ASN A 199 5.83 6.49 16.43
C ASN A 199 7.18 5.79 16.29
N LEU A 200 7.60 5.54 15.05
CA LEU A 200 8.90 4.94 14.71
C LEU A 200 10.03 5.97 14.65
N ASN A 201 9.69 7.27 14.67
CA ASN A 201 10.70 8.32 14.60
C ASN A 201 11.53 8.37 15.89
N PRO A 202 12.86 8.13 15.83
CA PRO A 202 13.74 8.19 17.01
C PRO A 202 13.75 9.57 17.66
N ASN A 203 13.35 10.60 16.92
CA ASN A 203 13.32 11.97 17.40
C ASN A 203 12.01 12.35 18.12
N ARG A 204 11.08 11.43 18.30
CA ARG A 204 9.78 11.66 18.96
C ARG A 204 9.93 12.27 20.36
N ASN A 205 10.94 11.85 21.10
CA ASN A 205 11.20 12.26 22.49
C ASN A 205 12.08 13.50 22.61
N LEU A 206 12.37 14.20 21.52
CA LEU A 206 13.15 15.44 21.58
C LEU A 206 12.37 16.56 22.26
N SER A 207 13.07 17.39 23.02
CA SER A 207 12.49 18.61 23.59
C SER A 207 11.89 19.53 22.51
N PRO A 208 10.87 20.35 22.83
CA PRO A 208 10.29 21.28 21.86
C PRO A 208 11.33 22.21 21.20
N ALA A 209 12.34 22.63 21.94
CA ALA A 209 13.44 23.46 21.42
C ALA A 209 14.26 22.69 20.37
N ARG A 210 14.61 21.43 20.63
CA ARG A 210 15.37 20.60 19.70
C ARG A 210 14.56 20.24 18.45
N ARG A 211 13.25 20.02 18.56
CA ARG A 211 12.35 19.84 17.41
C ARG A 211 12.30 21.08 16.51
N ARG A 212 12.14 22.29 17.10
CA ARG A 212 12.19 23.54 16.35
C ARG A 212 13.51 23.74 15.63
N TRP A 213 14.63 23.41 16.29
CA TRP A 213 15.96 23.50 15.69
C TRP A 213 16.13 22.54 14.51
N MET A 214 15.74 21.27 14.67
CA MET A 214 15.77 20.29 13.60
C MET A 214 14.89 20.70 12.42
N TRP A 215 13.70 21.25 12.68
CA TRP A 215 12.82 21.79 11.65
C TRP A 215 13.48 22.97 10.90
N ALA A 216 14.10 23.91 11.60
CA ALA A 216 14.79 25.04 10.99
C ALA A 216 15.95 24.59 10.10
N ILE A 217 16.78 23.65 10.57
CA ILE A 217 17.86 23.06 9.78
C ILE A 217 17.29 22.35 8.54
N GLY A 218 16.23 21.55 8.69
CA GLY A 218 15.57 20.87 7.60
C GLY A 218 15.11 21.84 6.51
N ARG A 219 14.52 22.98 6.88
CA ARG A 219 14.12 24.03 5.93
C ARG A 219 15.29 24.67 5.20
N VAL A 220 16.40 24.89 5.89
CA VAL A 220 17.62 25.45 5.26
C VAL A 220 18.18 24.45 4.23
N ILE A 221 18.28 23.17 4.61
CA ILE A 221 18.75 22.11 3.71
C ILE A 221 17.85 21.99 2.48
N HIS A 222 16.52 22.02 2.69
CA HIS A 222 15.54 21.95 1.60
C HIS A 222 15.72 23.11 0.62
N ARG A 223 15.82 24.34 1.11
CA ARG A 223 16.05 25.53 0.25
C ARG A 223 17.37 25.46 -0.52
N ILE A 224 18.45 24.94 0.10
CA ILE A 224 19.74 24.76 -0.58
C ILE A 224 19.62 23.74 -1.70
N ARG A 225 18.88 22.63 -1.49
CA ARG A 225 18.64 21.61 -2.51
C ARG A 225 17.79 22.15 -3.66
N ASP A 226 16.70 22.86 -3.35
CA ASP A 226 15.85 23.49 -4.36
C ASP A 226 16.62 24.50 -5.22
N ALA A 227 17.47 25.33 -4.60
CA ALA A 227 18.31 26.27 -5.32
C ALA A 227 19.30 25.56 -6.27
N LYS A 228 19.88 24.43 -5.86
CA LYS A 228 20.76 23.62 -6.73
C LYS A 228 20.00 23.03 -7.91
N ILE A 229 18.80 22.47 -7.69
CA ILE A 229 17.97 21.88 -8.76
C ILE A 229 17.56 22.94 -9.79
N GLN A 230 17.31 24.19 -9.35
CA GLN A 230 16.97 25.28 -10.28
C GLN A 230 18.17 25.77 -11.13
N VAL A 231 19.40 25.63 -10.62
CA VAL A 231 20.62 26.01 -11.37
C VAL A 231 21.01 24.96 -12.42
N GLU A 232 20.62 23.69 -12.21
CA GLU A 232 20.92 22.58 -13.12
C GLU A 232 19.86 22.36 -14.23
N LYS A 233 18.80 23.17 -14.28
CA LYS A 233 17.86 23.14 -15.41
C LYS A 233 18.44 24.00 -16.55
N PRO A 234 18.74 23.40 -17.71
CA PRO A 234 19.20 24.13 -18.89
C PRO A 234 18.14 25.05 -19.46
#